data_26933291c4772594ada0fc221f5298bf
#
_entry.id   26933291c4772594ada0fc221f5298bf
#
_cell.length_a   1.000
_cell.length_b   1.000
_cell.length_c   1.000
_cell.angle_alpha   90.00
_cell.angle_beta   90.00
_cell.angle_gamma   90.00
#
_symmetry.space_group_name_H-M   'P 1'
#
loop_
_entity.id
_entity.type
_entity.pdbx_description
1 polymer ?
#
loop_
_entity_poly.entity_id
_entity_poly.type
_entity_poly.pdbx_seq_one_letter_code
_entity_poly.pdbx_strand_id
1 'polypeptide(L)'
;MLSTKIKVENPLVVLHGDEMAQVAFTEILARFVTLPLDIQLVEIDLSATKRFSSNGAVIHEAISALKAHGVGIKNAGMTVNRAQLDELLSQHPNVVESTLDPL
;
A
#
# COMPACT_ATOMS: atom_id res chain seq x y z
N MET A 1 -22.83 24.13 -1.95
CA MET A 1 -23.59 23.29 -2.71
C MET A 1 -23.01 21.90 -2.71
N LEU A 2 -23.81 21.03 -2.97
CA LEU A 2 -23.40 19.68 -2.99
C LEU A 2 -23.14 19.22 -4.39
N SER A 3 -21.95 18.76 -4.63
CA SER A 3 -21.71 18.04 -5.85
C SER A 3 -22.08 16.60 -5.63
N THR A 4 -22.76 16.03 -6.57
CA THR A 4 -23.05 14.62 -6.59
C THR A 4 -21.77 13.88 -6.96
N LYS A 5 -21.34 12.95 -6.13
CA LYS A 5 -20.18 12.13 -6.44
C LYS A 5 -20.51 11.15 -7.56
N ILE A 6 -19.54 10.89 -8.41
CA ILE A 6 -19.65 9.89 -9.44
C ILE A 6 -19.53 8.51 -8.80
N LYS A 7 -20.55 7.68 -9.00
CA LYS A 7 -20.54 6.34 -8.43
C LYS A 7 -19.66 5.41 -9.23
N VAL A 8 -18.75 4.72 -8.53
CA VAL A 8 -17.86 3.72 -9.12
C VAL A 8 -18.15 2.38 -8.44
N GLU A 9 -18.64 1.44 -9.20
CA GLU A 9 -19.08 0.15 -8.67
C GLU A 9 -17.91 -0.72 -8.22
N ASN A 10 -16.83 -0.73 -8.99
CA ASN A 10 -15.69 -1.59 -8.70
C ASN A 10 -14.78 -0.95 -7.67
N PRO A 11 -14.43 -1.65 -6.58
CA PRO A 11 -13.50 -1.12 -5.60
C PRO A 11 -12.12 -0.85 -6.20
N LEU A 12 -11.45 0.17 -5.66
CA LEU A 12 -10.07 0.51 -6.03
C LEU A 12 -9.12 -0.05 -4.99
N VAL A 13 -8.15 -0.84 -5.41
CA VAL A 13 -7.10 -1.33 -4.52
C VAL A 13 -6.06 -0.23 -4.37
N VAL A 14 -5.79 0.16 -3.12
CA VAL A 14 -4.82 1.21 -2.80
C VAL A 14 -3.64 0.58 -2.08
N LEU A 15 -2.48 0.61 -2.74
CA LEU A 15 -1.25 0.04 -2.18
C LEU A 15 -0.41 1.17 -1.60
N HIS A 16 -0.44 1.30 -0.28
CA HIS A 16 0.30 2.34 0.42
C HIS A 16 1.80 2.02 0.49
N GLY A 17 2.62 3.05 0.35
CA GLY A 17 4.07 2.95 0.50
C GLY A 17 4.54 3.27 1.90
N ASP A 18 5.74 3.81 2.01
CA ASP A 18 6.35 4.14 3.30
C ASP A 18 5.79 5.44 3.89
N GLU A 19 6.11 5.72 5.15
CA GLU A 19 5.45 6.73 5.97
C GLU A 19 5.30 8.10 5.31
N MET A 20 6.38 8.66 4.79
CA MET A 20 6.32 9.98 4.16
C MET A 20 5.45 9.97 2.90
N ALA A 21 5.58 8.91 2.12
CA ALA A 21 4.76 8.73 0.93
C ALA A 21 3.30 8.52 1.29
N GLN A 22 3.01 7.84 2.40
CA GLN A 22 1.64 7.64 2.87
C GLN A 22 0.95 8.97 3.21
N VAL A 23 1.66 9.89 3.85
CA VAL A 23 1.09 11.21 4.19
C VAL A 23 0.65 11.95 2.93
N ALA A 24 1.53 12.03 1.93
CA ALA A 24 1.21 12.69 0.67
C ALA A 24 0.08 11.98 -0.07
N PHE A 25 0.13 10.66 -0.11
CA PHE A 25 -0.85 9.86 -0.83
C PHE A 25 -2.24 9.93 -0.21
N THR A 26 -2.32 9.96 1.12
CA THR A 26 -3.58 10.13 1.82
C THR A 26 -4.26 11.44 1.41
N GLU A 27 -3.49 12.52 1.30
CA GLU A 27 -4.01 13.81 0.87
C GLU A 27 -4.47 13.77 -0.59
N ILE A 28 -3.70 13.12 -1.45
CA ILE A 28 -4.07 12.96 -2.86
C ILE A 28 -5.36 12.16 -3.00
N LEU A 29 -5.49 11.07 -2.27
CA LEU A 29 -6.71 10.25 -2.29
C LEU A 29 -7.92 11.04 -1.81
N ALA A 30 -7.76 11.82 -0.74
CA ALA A 30 -8.86 12.60 -0.20
C ALA A 30 -9.36 13.65 -1.20
N ARG A 31 -8.46 14.29 -1.93
CA ARG A 31 -8.81 15.39 -2.83
C ARG A 31 -9.21 14.95 -4.23
N PHE A 32 -8.57 13.94 -4.77
CA PHE A 32 -8.73 13.57 -6.18
C PHE A 32 -9.52 12.29 -6.38
N VAL A 33 -9.70 11.48 -5.36
CA VAL A 33 -10.40 10.20 -5.47
C VAL A 33 -11.68 10.21 -4.64
N THR A 34 -11.59 10.34 -3.33
CA THR A 34 -12.76 10.19 -2.47
C THR A 34 -13.67 11.40 -2.44
N LEU A 35 -13.15 12.60 -2.74
CA LEU A 35 -13.99 13.79 -2.83
C LEU A 35 -14.92 13.75 -4.03
N PRO A 36 -14.43 13.48 -5.27
CA PRO A 36 -15.30 13.45 -6.46
C PRO A 36 -15.98 12.12 -6.73
N LEU A 37 -15.55 11.02 -6.08
CA LEU A 37 -16.04 9.67 -6.40
C LEU A 37 -16.67 9.00 -5.20
N ASP A 38 -17.79 8.32 -5.44
CA ASP A 38 -18.37 7.38 -4.51
C ASP A 38 -17.79 6.00 -4.83
N ILE A 39 -16.69 5.66 -4.20
CA ILE A 39 -15.93 4.45 -4.48
C ILE A 39 -15.41 3.82 -3.19
N GLN A 40 -15.43 2.49 -3.13
CA GLN A 40 -14.81 1.76 -2.03
C GLN A 40 -13.32 1.63 -2.28
N LEU A 41 -12.54 1.78 -1.21
CA LEU A 41 -11.10 1.59 -1.26
C LEU A 41 -10.74 0.32 -0.50
N VAL A 42 -9.93 -0.53 -1.13
CA VAL A 42 -9.31 -1.69 -0.48
C VAL A 42 -7.87 -1.30 -0.20
N GLU A 43 -7.58 -0.88 1.01
CA GLU A 43 -6.29 -0.31 1.38
C GLU A 43 -5.36 -1.37 1.93
N ILE A 44 -4.16 -1.45 1.38
CA ILE A 44 -3.14 -2.42 1.78
C ILE A 44 -1.83 -1.66 2.01
N ASP A 45 -1.23 -1.88 3.17
CA ASP A 45 0.03 -1.23 3.56
C ASP A 45 1.21 -2.07 3.08
N LEU A 46 1.95 -1.56 2.09
CA LEU A 46 3.17 -2.17 1.57
C LEU A 46 4.44 -1.49 2.09
N SER A 47 4.37 -0.80 3.22
CA SER A 47 5.56 -0.22 3.83
C SER A 47 6.59 -1.30 4.17
N ALA A 48 7.85 -0.90 4.29
CA ALA A 48 8.92 -1.82 4.70
C ALA A 48 8.59 -2.49 6.04
N THR A 49 8.09 -1.71 6.99
CA THR A 49 7.70 -2.24 8.30
C THR A 49 6.65 -3.33 8.19
N LYS A 50 5.62 -3.12 7.37
CA LYS A 50 4.56 -4.11 7.19
C LYS A 50 5.05 -5.34 6.44
N ARG A 51 5.90 -5.16 5.44
CA ARG A 51 6.50 -6.29 4.72
C ARG A 51 7.31 -7.17 5.68
N PHE A 52 8.06 -6.55 6.59
CA PHE A 52 8.82 -7.29 7.62
C PHE A 52 7.90 -7.97 8.63
N SER A 53 6.98 -7.23 9.23
CA SER A 53 6.13 -7.76 10.29
C SER A 53 5.23 -8.90 9.80
N SER A 54 4.87 -8.92 8.53
CA SER A 54 4.04 -9.97 7.94
C SER A 54 4.87 -11.08 7.28
N ASN A 55 6.21 -10.99 7.29
CA ASN A 55 7.10 -11.90 6.60
C ASN A 55 6.72 -12.05 5.12
N GLY A 56 6.42 -10.94 4.47
CA GLY A 56 6.06 -10.90 3.06
C GLY A 56 4.61 -11.27 2.74
N ALA A 57 3.82 -11.66 3.73
CA ALA A 57 2.43 -12.06 3.48
C ALA A 57 1.59 -10.93 2.89
N VAL A 58 1.87 -9.68 3.26
CA VAL A 58 1.14 -8.53 2.73
C VAL A 58 1.31 -8.38 1.22
N ILE A 59 2.42 -8.81 0.65
CA ILE A 59 2.65 -8.78 -0.80
C ILE A 59 1.68 -9.73 -1.50
N HIS A 60 1.50 -10.93 -0.97
CA HIS A 60 0.54 -11.90 -1.51
C HIS A 60 -0.89 -11.40 -1.37
N GLU A 61 -1.20 -10.75 -0.26
CA GLU A 61 -2.50 -10.12 -0.02
C GLU A 61 -2.78 -9.04 -1.07
N ALA A 62 -1.78 -8.21 -1.38
CA ALA A 62 -1.90 -7.18 -2.40
C ALA A 62 -2.15 -7.78 -3.79
N ILE A 63 -1.43 -8.83 -4.15
CA ILE A 63 -1.60 -9.52 -5.42
C ILE A 63 -3.00 -10.11 -5.52
N SER A 64 -3.47 -10.76 -4.47
CA SER A 64 -4.82 -11.34 -4.43
C SER A 64 -5.90 -10.29 -4.59
N ALA A 65 -5.75 -9.14 -3.92
CA ALA A 65 -6.70 -8.04 -4.04
C ALA A 65 -6.74 -7.46 -5.46
N LEU A 66 -5.57 -7.28 -6.07
CA LEU A 66 -5.47 -6.79 -7.45
C LEU A 66 -6.12 -7.75 -8.45
N LYS A 67 -5.93 -9.05 -8.25
CA LYS A 67 -6.58 -10.05 -9.10
C LYS A 67 -8.09 -10.06 -8.92
N ALA A 68 -8.56 -9.89 -7.68
CA ALA A 68 -10.00 -9.90 -7.38
C ALA A 68 -10.71 -8.68 -7.95
N HIS A 69 -10.10 -7.50 -7.89
CA HIS A 69 -10.76 -6.24 -8.25
C HIS A 69 -10.31 -5.69 -9.60
N GLY A 70 -9.17 -6.10 -10.10
CA GLY A 70 -8.70 -5.80 -11.45
C GLY A 70 -8.10 -4.42 -11.65
N VAL A 71 -8.16 -3.53 -10.66
CA VAL A 71 -7.60 -2.17 -10.76
C VAL A 71 -7.03 -1.73 -9.42
N GLY A 72 -5.91 -1.05 -9.47
CA GLY A 72 -5.28 -0.53 -8.26
C GLY A 72 -4.37 0.65 -8.56
N ILE A 73 -4.06 1.40 -7.51
CA ILE A 73 -3.04 2.45 -7.56
C ILE A 73 -2.01 2.16 -6.48
N LYS A 74 -0.76 2.41 -6.80
CA LYS A 74 0.36 2.12 -5.92
C LYS A 74 1.14 3.39 -5.64
N ASN A 75 1.42 3.63 -4.38
CA ASN A 75 2.34 4.69 -3.97
C ASN A 75 3.77 4.15 -3.98
N ALA A 76 4.75 5.07 -3.97
CA ALA A 76 6.15 4.70 -3.99
C ALA A 76 6.53 3.88 -2.76
N GLY A 77 7.15 2.74 -3.01
CA GLY A 77 7.77 1.94 -1.97
C GLY A 77 9.25 2.29 -1.84
N MET A 78 9.82 2.01 -0.69
CA MET A 78 11.22 2.25 -0.42
C MET A 78 12.00 0.94 -0.44
N THR A 79 13.15 0.95 -1.11
CA THR A 79 14.13 -0.11 -0.96
C THR A 79 15.00 0.25 0.23
N VAL A 80 15.02 -0.61 1.24
CA VAL A 80 15.81 -0.35 2.44
C VAL A 80 17.30 -0.42 2.13
N ASN A 81 18.09 0.49 2.71
CA ASN A 81 19.55 0.42 2.60
C ASN A 81 20.08 -0.67 3.54
N ARG A 82 21.39 -0.96 3.46
CA ARG A 82 21.97 -2.06 4.23
C ARG A 82 21.82 -1.87 5.74
N ALA A 83 22.00 -0.65 6.25
CA ALA A 83 21.87 -0.38 7.67
C ALA A 83 20.44 -0.60 8.16
N GLN A 84 19.47 -0.12 7.41
CA GLN A 84 18.04 -0.33 7.70
C GLN A 84 17.69 -1.82 7.64
N LEU A 85 18.20 -2.52 6.64
CA LEU A 85 17.98 -3.94 6.47
C LEU A 85 18.51 -4.73 7.67
N ASP A 86 19.72 -4.45 8.10
CA ASP A 86 20.34 -5.13 9.24
C ASP A 86 19.55 -4.91 10.53
N GLU A 87 19.07 -3.69 10.74
CA GLU A 87 18.22 -3.37 11.89
C GLU A 87 16.91 -4.14 11.86
N LEU A 88 16.23 -4.13 10.71
CA LEU A 88 14.96 -4.83 10.55
C LEU A 88 15.10 -6.34 10.68
N LEU A 89 16.17 -6.91 10.12
CA LEU A 89 16.44 -8.34 10.24
C LEU A 89 16.73 -8.76 11.69
N SER A 90 17.37 -7.90 12.48
CA SER A 90 17.62 -8.17 13.89
C SER A 90 16.32 -8.19 14.70
N GLN A 91 15.35 -7.38 14.32
CA GLN A 91 14.03 -7.32 14.95
C GLN A 91 13.10 -8.44 14.50
N HIS A 92 13.34 -9.00 13.31
CA HIS A 92 12.49 -10.01 12.69
C HIS A 92 13.34 -11.16 12.14
N PRO A 93 13.92 -12.01 13.01
CA PRO A 93 14.92 -13.00 12.58
C PRO A 93 14.39 -14.08 11.64
N ASN A 94 13.09 -14.24 11.55
CA ASN A 94 12.47 -15.25 10.68
C ASN A 94 12.13 -14.72 9.28
N VAL A 95 12.43 -13.44 9.01
CA VAL A 95 12.12 -12.82 7.72
C VAL A 95 13.23 -13.10 6.72
N VAL A 96 12.84 -13.46 5.51
CA VAL A 96 13.77 -13.67 4.39
C VAL A 96 14.00 -12.34 3.68
N GLU A 97 15.25 -12.01 3.39
CA GLU A 97 15.64 -10.73 2.79
C GLU A 97 14.86 -10.42 1.50
N SER A 98 14.61 -11.42 0.67
CA SER A 98 13.88 -11.23 -0.60
C SER A 98 12.45 -10.74 -0.42
N THR A 99 11.86 -10.89 0.76
CA THR A 99 10.49 -10.41 1.01
C THR A 99 10.41 -8.92 1.20
N LEU A 100 11.55 -8.23 1.23
CA LEU A 100 11.61 -6.79 1.48
C LEU A 100 11.55 -5.97 0.21
N ASP A 101 11.70 -6.58 -0.94
CA ASP A 101 11.67 -5.86 -2.21
C ASP A 101 10.25 -5.37 -2.49
N PRO A 102 10.08 -4.10 -2.87
CA PRO A 102 8.77 -3.58 -3.22
C PRO A 102 8.27 -4.19 -4.54
N LEU A 103 6.97 -4.22 -4.67
CA LEU A 103 6.31 -4.64 -5.91
C LEU A 103 6.52 -3.65 -7.04
#